data_844049a57242448113aa7b7b4a6ebd4a
#
_entry.id   844049a57242448113aa7b7b4a6ebd4a
#
_cell.length_a   1.000
_cell.length_b   1.000
_cell.length_c   1.000
_cell.angle_alpha   90.00
_cell.angle_beta   90.00
_cell.angle_gamma   90.00
#
_symmetry.space_group_name_H-M   'P 1'
#
loop_
_entity.id
_entity.type
_entity.pdbx_description
1 polymer ?
#
loop_
_entity_poly.entity_id
_entity_poly.type
_entity_poly.pdbx_seq_one_letter_code
_entity_poly.pdbx_strand_id
1 'polypeptide(L)'
;MLINHQYKFLFIGLPFSASSAIHHQLHEEFNAIPRLRKHSLYHDFFKSANDKEKKYFVFSVLRNPMDIVISNYEKMKANEKGNFTNPDFFTENGGHINRKQREKFNFINDKSATFQDYFNKYFNKPYDNLASLTTQYCDFLIRYESISTDYLEVLKQIGIKNTLPLKVMNKTKGKKQVDITAYYTDDIKKKAIFVFGPFMRKYNYAFPVSWGNVRISFFSRIFFKLISLFMRINQKYFKSYKNKIDRKGTVFGDIKNANKLS
;
A
#
# COMPACT_ATOMS: atom_id res chain seq x y z
N MET A 1 -4.63 9.18 -5.24
CA MET A 1 -5.99 8.66 -5.51
C MET A 1 -6.44 9.04 -6.90
N LEU A 2 -7.39 8.33 -7.47
CA LEU A 2 -8.07 8.70 -8.71
C LEU A 2 -9.54 8.91 -8.45
N ILE A 3 -10.14 9.84 -9.20
CA ILE A 3 -11.57 10.12 -9.20
C ILE A 3 -12.13 9.96 -10.61
N ASN A 4 -13.36 9.49 -10.71
CA ASN A 4 -14.09 9.45 -11.96
C ASN A 4 -15.49 10.05 -11.75
N HIS A 5 -15.83 11.09 -12.52
CA HIS A 5 -17.11 11.79 -12.39
C HIS A 5 -18.25 11.11 -13.16
N GLN A 6 -17.92 10.39 -14.24
CA GLN A 6 -18.90 9.64 -15.04
C GLN A 6 -19.44 8.44 -14.23
N TYR A 7 -18.54 7.62 -13.70
CA TYR A 7 -18.89 6.43 -12.92
C TYR A 7 -19.01 6.69 -11.41
N LYS A 8 -18.79 7.94 -10.99
CA LYS A 8 -18.95 8.42 -9.61
C LYS A 8 -18.19 7.59 -8.57
N PHE A 9 -16.91 7.36 -8.79
CA PHE A 9 -16.06 6.63 -7.85
C PHE A 9 -14.80 7.38 -7.43
N LEU A 10 -14.26 6.96 -6.29
CA LEU A 10 -12.97 7.38 -5.74
C LEU A 10 -12.13 6.14 -5.42
N PHE A 11 -10.97 6.02 -6.06
CA PHE A 11 -9.99 4.99 -5.73
C PHE A 11 -8.89 5.54 -4.84
N ILE A 12 -8.68 4.92 -3.66
CA ILE A 12 -7.63 5.28 -2.70
C ILE A 12 -6.55 4.20 -2.73
N GLY A 13 -5.43 4.49 -3.37
CA GLY A 13 -4.31 3.55 -3.45
C GLY A 13 -3.50 3.49 -2.16
N LEU A 14 -3.57 2.38 -1.43
CA LEU A 14 -2.68 2.12 -0.30
C LEU A 14 -1.28 1.71 -0.78
N PRO A 15 -0.21 1.94 0.04
CA PRO A 15 1.13 1.47 -0.30
C PRO A 15 1.19 -0.06 -0.45
N PHE A 16 1.93 -0.53 -1.46
CA PHE A 16 2.24 -1.95 -1.71
C PHE A 16 1.07 -2.88 -2.04
N SER A 17 -0.06 -2.33 -2.47
CA SER A 17 -1.32 -3.04 -2.73
C SER A 17 -1.71 -3.06 -4.22
N ALA A 18 -0.77 -3.28 -5.14
CA ALA A 18 -0.97 -3.22 -6.60
C ALA A 18 -1.63 -1.93 -7.12
N SER A 19 -1.65 -0.86 -6.31
CA SER A 19 -2.31 0.39 -6.66
C SER A 19 -1.85 1.00 -7.99
N SER A 20 -0.62 0.71 -8.44
CA SER A 20 -0.13 1.22 -9.74
C SER A 20 -0.85 0.58 -10.92
N ALA A 21 -1.14 -0.73 -10.88
CA ALA A 21 -1.86 -1.42 -11.93
C ALA A 21 -3.30 -0.89 -12.05
N ILE A 22 -3.97 -0.75 -10.90
CA ILE A 22 -5.33 -0.20 -10.84
C ILE A 22 -5.35 1.27 -11.28
N HIS A 23 -4.39 2.10 -10.85
CA HIS A 23 -4.30 3.48 -11.32
C HIS A 23 -4.18 3.57 -12.84
N HIS A 24 -3.30 2.74 -13.42
CA HIS A 24 -3.09 2.72 -14.85
C HIS A 24 -4.39 2.35 -15.60
N GLN A 25 -5.02 1.23 -15.21
CA GLN A 25 -6.23 0.78 -15.90
C GLN A 25 -7.41 1.73 -15.73
N LEU A 26 -7.64 2.24 -14.52
CA LEU A 26 -8.71 3.21 -14.27
C LEU A 26 -8.53 4.50 -15.06
N HIS A 27 -7.28 4.91 -15.30
CA HIS A 27 -6.99 6.08 -16.12
C HIS A 27 -7.17 5.79 -17.60
N GLU A 28 -6.49 4.77 -18.15
CA GLU A 28 -6.44 4.47 -19.57
C GLU A 28 -7.78 4.00 -20.16
N GLU A 29 -8.51 3.17 -19.40
CA GLU A 29 -9.72 2.52 -19.90
C GLU A 29 -11.00 3.26 -19.49
N PHE A 30 -10.95 3.98 -18.36
CA PHE A 30 -12.15 4.60 -17.80
C PHE A 30 -12.03 6.11 -17.57
N ASN A 31 -10.97 6.75 -18.06
CA ASN A 31 -10.74 8.20 -17.95
C ASN A 31 -10.78 8.73 -16.49
N ALA A 32 -10.35 7.92 -15.52
CA ALA A 32 -10.22 8.38 -14.15
C ALA A 32 -9.04 9.36 -14.03
N ILE A 33 -9.25 10.48 -13.38
CA ILE A 33 -8.25 11.55 -13.27
C ILE A 33 -7.56 11.57 -11.90
N PRO A 34 -6.28 11.97 -11.82
CA PRO A 34 -5.58 12.14 -10.56
C PRO A 34 -6.22 13.19 -9.67
N ARG A 35 -6.57 12.78 -8.44
CA ARG A 35 -7.07 13.68 -7.39
C ARG A 35 -6.13 13.63 -6.20
N LEU A 36 -5.56 14.76 -5.80
CA LEU A 36 -4.53 14.85 -4.74
C LEU A 36 -3.28 14.02 -5.08
N ARG A 37 -2.73 13.27 -4.10
CA ARG A 37 -1.54 12.42 -4.26
C ARG A 37 -1.91 10.95 -4.31
N LYS A 38 -0.97 10.15 -4.79
CA LYS A 38 -1.14 8.69 -4.91
C LYS A 38 -1.66 8.03 -3.63
N HIS A 39 -1.10 8.39 -2.48
CA HIS A 39 -1.43 7.82 -1.17
C HIS A 39 -2.08 8.85 -0.22
N SER A 40 -2.80 9.84 -0.78
CA SER A 40 -3.67 10.69 0.03
C SER A 40 -4.81 9.87 0.62
N LEU A 41 -5.28 10.29 1.79
CA LEU A 41 -6.33 9.60 2.52
C LEU A 41 -7.69 10.24 2.25
N TYR A 42 -8.77 9.53 2.56
CA TYR A 42 -10.13 10.04 2.40
C TYR A 42 -10.35 11.40 3.10
N HIS A 43 -9.77 11.57 4.29
CA HIS A 43 -9.87 12.84 5.02
C HIS A 43 -9.31 14.04 4.24
N ASP A 44 -8.24 13.84 3.46
CA ASP A 44 -7.68 14.91 2.63
C ASP A 44 -8.59 15.24 1.45
N PHE A 45 -9.20 14.21 0.86
CA PHE A 45 -10.21 14.34 -0.19
C PHE A 45 -11.45 15.07 0.35
N PHE A 46 -11.98 14.64 1.48
CA PHE A 46 -13.21 15.19 2.07
C PHE A 46 -13.12 16.71 2.32
N LYS A 47 -11.94 17.23 2.66
CA LYS A 47 -11.71 18.67 2.87
C LYS A 47 -11.85 19.52 1.59
N SER A 48 -11.61 18.93 0.43
CA SER A 48 -11.61 19.63 -0.86
C SER A 48 -12.70 19.15 -1.81
N ALA A 49 -13.46 18.13 -1.43
CA ALA A 49 -14.54 17.56 -2.22
C ALA A 49 -15.82 18.37 -2.08
N ASN A 50 -16.54 18.54 -3.18
CA ASN A 50 -17.89 19.08 -3.16
C ASN A 50 -18.91 18.01 -2.70
N ASP A 51 -20.17 18.41 -2.46
CA ASP A 51 -21.17 17.51 -1.89
C ASP A 51 -21.59 16.37 -2.82
N LYS A 52 -21.40 16.51 -4.14
CA LYS A 52 -21.62 15.42 -5.10
C LYS A 52 -20.49 14.40 -5.01
N GLU A 53 -19.23 14.86 -4.98
CA GLU A 53 -18.05 14.01 -4.87
C GLU A 53 -18.02 13.19 -3.56
N LYS A 54 -18.50 13.77 -2.45
CA LYS A 54 -18.58 13.07 -1.14
C LYS A 54 -19.50 11.86 -1.14
N LYS A 55 -20.38 11.74 -2.14
CA LYS A 55 -21.31 10.62 -2.32
C LYS A 55 -20.81 9.57 -3.30
N TYR A 56 -19.58 9.71 -3.81
CA TYR A 56 -19.02 8.74 -4.75
C TYR A 56 -18.66 7.44 -4.04
N PHE A 57 -18.76 6.34 -4.78
CA PHE A 57 -18.35 5.02 -4.34
C PHE A 57 -16.84 4.98 -4.08
N VAL A 58 -16.43 4.65 -2.86
CA VAL A 58 -15.03 4.67 -2.42
C VAL A 58 -14.50 3.27 -2.28
N PHE A 59 -13.36 2.98 -2.91
CA PHE A 59 -12.73 1.68 -2.76
C PHE A 59 -11.21 1.76 -2.65
N SER A 60 -10.63 0.72 -2.08
CA SER A 60 -9.19 0.59 -1.86
C SER A 60 -8.77 -0.88 -1.95
N VAL A 61 -7.46 -1.14 -1.87
CA VAL A 61 -6.92 -2.51 -1.89
C VAL A 61 -6.16 -2.78 -0.61
N LEU A 62 -6.49 -3.90 0.03
CA LEU A 62 -5.72 -4.48 1.13
C LEU A 62 -4.86 -5.64 0.63
N ARG A 63 -3.76 -5.89 1.31
CA ARG A 63 -2.87 -7.02 1.07
C ARG A 63 -2.35 -7.57 2.40
N ASN A 64 -2.08 -8.86 2.46
CA ASN A 64 -1.46 -9.48 3.62
C ASN A 64 -0.16 -8.76 4.01
N PRO A 65 -0.05 -8.22 5.22
CA PRO A 65 1.10 -7.42 5.63
C PRO A 65 2.40 -8.22 5.68
N MET A 66 2.34 -9.52 5.95
CA MET A 66 3.51 -10.39 5.94
C MET A 66 4.08 -10.49 4.52
N ASP A 67 3.22 -10.66 3.52
CA ASP A 67 3.61 -10.71 2.12
C ASP A 67 4.12 -9.35 1.60
N ILE A 68 3.58 -8.23 2.08
CA ILE A 68 4.10 -6.90 1.79
C ILE A 68 5.56 -6.75 2.23
N VAL A 69 5.87 -7.20 3.45
CA VAL A 69 7.23 -7.07 4.01
C VAL A 69 8.24 -7.94 3.28
N ILE A 70 7.85 -9.19 2.94
CA ILE A 70 8.67 -10.06 2.08
C ILE A 70 8.93 -9.38 0.73
N SER A 71 7.87 -8.90 0.07
CA SER A 71 8.00 -8.24 -1.24
C SER A 71 8.91 -7.03 -1.21
N ASN A 72 8.93 -6.28 -0.12
CA ASN A 72 9.83 -5.15 0.06
C ASN A 72 11.29 -5.57 0.25
N TYR A 73 11.52 -6.61 1.06
CA TYR A 73 12.85 -7.17 1.25
C TYR A 73 13.43 -7.68 -0.07
N GLU A 74 12.69 -8.52 -0.79
CA GLU A 74 13.14 -9.07 -2.07
C GLU A 74 13.38 -7.98 -3.13
N LYS A 75 12.50 -6.97 -3.19
CA LYS A 75 12.68 -5.83 -4.09
C LYS A 75 13.95 -5.03 -3.78
N MET A 76 14.27 -4.84 -2.50
CA MET A 76 15.50 -4.17 -2.08
C MET A 76 16.72 -5.05 -2.36
N LYS A 77 16.65 -6.34 -2.05
CA LYS A 77 17.72 -7.30 -2.28
C LYS A 77 18.11 -7.40 -3.75
N ALA A 78 17.12 -7.52 -4.64
CA ALA A 78 17.36 -7.67 -6.08
C ALA A 78 17.75 -6.34 -6.75
N ASN A 79 17.21 -5.21 -6.32
CA ASN A 79 17.39 -3.87 -6.93
C ASN A 79 17.33 -3.85 -8.47
N GLU A 80 16.49 -4.70 -9.08
CA GLU A 80 16.46 -4.96 -10.53
C GLU A 80 16.30 -3.70 -11.40
N LYS A 81 15.63 -2.66 -10.88
CA LYS A 81 15.41 -1.38 -11.58
C LYS A 81 16.43 -0.31 -11.17
N GLY A 82 17.44 -0.63 -10.38
CA GLY A 82 18.39 0.33 -9.87
C GLY A 82 17.80 1.43 -8.97
N ASN A 83 16.54 1.27 -8.52
CA ASN A 83 15.82 2.34 -7.83
C ASN A 83 16.51 2.83 -6.55
N PHE A 84 17.24 1.94 -5.87
CA PHE A 84 17.88 2.27 -4.60
C PHE A 84 19.32 2.79 -4.76
N THR A 85 19.87 2.70 -5.96
CA THR A 85 21.25 3.10 -6.27
C THR A 85 21.34 4.28 -7.24
N ASN A 86 20.30 4.51 -8.07
CA ASN A 86 20.27 5.65 -8.98
C ASN A 86 19.79 6.92 -8.24
N PRO A 87 20.64 7.98 -8.18
CA PRO A 87 20.31 9.25 -7.52
C PRO A 87 19.06 9.95 -8.07
N ASP A 88 18.70 9.76 -9.34
CA ASP A 88 17.49 10.36 -9.94
C ASP A 88 16.21 9.94 -9.25
N PHE A 89 16.21 8.74 -8.61
CA PHE A 89 15.08 8.26 -7.86
C PHE A 89 15.06 8.72 -6.40
N PHE A 90 16.05 9.47 -5.94
CA PHE A 90 16.13 9.92 -4.55
C PHE A 90 15.22 11.13 -4.29
N THR A 91 14.65 11.18 -3.09
CA THR A 91 13.69 12.26 -2.74
C THR A 91 14.28 13.64 -2.76
N GLU A 92 15.56 13.79 -2.51
CA GLU A 92 16.31 15.02 -2.61
C GLU A 92 16.45 15.53 -4.06
N ASN A 93 16.39 14.63 -5.02
CA ASN A 93 16.45 14.92 -6.47
C ASN A 93 15.05 14.85 -7.13
N GLY A 94 13.97 14.90 -6.35
CA GLY A 94 12.59 14.85 -6.85
C GLY A 94 12.03 13.44 -7.07
N GLY A 95 12.85 12.40 -6.82
CA GLY A 95 12.45 10.99 -6.93
C GLY A 95 11.58 10.49 -5.76
N HIS A 96 11.40 9.18 -5.66
CA HIS A 96 10.48 8.54 -4.72
C HIS A 96 11.15 7.69 -3.64
N ILE A 97 12.46 7.51 -3.69
CA ILE A 97 13.25 6.74 -2.71
C ILE A 97 13.82 7.68 -1.66
N ASN A 98 13.35 7.54 -0.43
CA ASN A 98 13.84 8.36 0.67
C ASN A 98 15.07 7.76 1.36
N ARG A 99 15.73 8.54 2.21
CA ARG A 99 16.93 8.13 2.94
C ARG A 99 16.72 6.84 3.75
N LYS A 100 15.58 6.70 4.45
CA LYS A 100 15.29 5.49 5.24
C LYS A 100 15.16 4.23 4.37
N GLN A 101 14.68 4.36 3.14
CA GLN A 101 14.61 3.24 2.22
C GLN A 101 16.01 2.84 1.72
N ARG A 102 16.90 3.82 1.47
CA ARG A 102 18.32 3.54 1.13
C ARG A 102 19.07 2.91 2.29
N GLU A 103 18.88 3.39 3.52
CA GLU A 103 19.46 2.77 4.72
C GLU A 103 19.06 1.30 4.89
N LYS A 104 17.80 0.96 4.59
CA LYS A 104 17.33 -0.43 4.58
C LYS A 104 17.97 -1.26 3.45
N PHE A 105 18.05 -0.66 2.27
CA PHE A 105 18.70 -1.28 1.12
C PHE A 105 20.17 -1.58 1.41
N ASN A 106 20.93 -0.61 1.92
CA ASN A 106 22.34 -0.79 2.30
C ASN A 106 22.51 -1.85 3.38
N PHE A 107 21.63 -1.85 4.40
CA PHE A 107 21.66 -2.89 5.41
C PHE A 107 21.49 -4.30 4.84
N ILE A 108 20.59 -4.47 3.86
CA ILE A 108 20.35 -5.78 3.24
C ILE A 108 21.53 -6.20 2.37
N ASN A 109 22.08 -5.29 1.55
CA ASN A 109 23.05 -5.64 0.53
C ASN A 109 24.50 -5.56 1.02
N ASP A 110 24.90 -4.50 1.74
CA ASP A 110 26.27 -4.33 2.22
C ASP A 110 26.61 -5.34 3.34
N LYS A 111 25.61 -5.75 4.12
CA LYS A 111 25.80 -6.70 5.22
C LYS A 111 25.31 -8.10 4.91
N SER A 112 24.87 -8.35 3.67
CA SER A 112 24.27 -9.63 3.27
C SER A 112 23.21 -10.11 4.28
N ALA A 113 22.41 -9.15 4.80
CA ALA A 113 21.48 -9.42 5.90
C ALA A 113 20.35 -10.34 5.44
N THR A 114 20.07 -11.34 6.26
CA THR A 114 18.93 -12.25 6.06
C THR A 114 17.60 -11.50 6.20
N PHE A 115 16.50 -12.14 5.79
CA PHE A 115 15.16 -11.59 6.05
C PHE A 115 14.91 -11.42 7.56
N GLN A 116 15.37 -12.36 8.36
CA GLN A 116 15.24 -12.35 9.82
C GLN A 116 15.96 -11.13 10.43
N ASP A 117 17.19 -10.84 9.97
CA ASP A 117 17.96 -9.67 10.42
C ASP A 117 17.23 -8.36 10.04
N TYR A 118 16.75 -8.28 8.79
CA TYR A 118 15.98 -7.14 8.32
C TYR A 118 14.69 -6.96 9.13
N PHE A 119 13.95 -8.04 9.36
CA PHE A 119 12.69 -7.99 10.12
C PHE A 119 12.95 -7.61 11.58
N ASN A 120 13.95 -8.22 12.22
CA ASN A 120 14.33 -7.92 13.58
C ASN A 120 14.77 -6.47 13.79
N LYS A 121 15.48 -5.90 12.84
CA LYS A 121 15.95 -4.52 12.94
C LYS A 121 14.84 -3.49 12.72
N TYR A 122 13.96 -3.69 11.77
CA TYR A 122 13.05 -2.65 11.29
C TYR A 122 11.59 -2.78 11.72
N PHE A 123 11.18 -3.92 12.30
CA PHE A 123 9.80 -4.18 12.69
C PHE A 123 9.67 -4.40 14.21
N ASN A 124 9.56 -3.30 14.97
CA ASN A 124 9.50 -3.32 16.43
C ASN A 124 8.18 -2.80 17.01
N LYS A 125 7.20 -2.53 16.17
CA LYS A 125 5.87 -2.03 16.55
C LYS A 125 4.78 -2.63 15.66
N PRO A 126 3.53 -2.63 16.11
CA PRO A 126 2.40 -3.09 15.28
C PRO A 126 2.36 -2.40 13.92
N TYR A 127 2.14 -3.21 12.89
CA TYR A 127 2.14 -2.80 11.50
C TYR A 127 0.83 -2.11 11.10
N ASP A 128 0.94 -1.00 10.40
CA ASP A 128 -0.16 -0.39 9.65
C ASP A 128 0.42 0.34 8.42
N ASN A 129 -0.20 0.15 7.26
CA ASN A 129 0.13 0.81 6.01
C ASN A 129 -0.86 1.92 5.64
N LEU A 130 -1.40 2.65 6.61
CA LEU A 130 -2.48 3.64 6.48
C LEU A 130 -3.87 3.02 6.29
N ALA A 131 -4.00 1.70 6.31
CA ALA A 131 -5.29 1.02 6.17
C ALA A 131 -6.26 1.43 7.29
N SER A 132 -5.79 1.55 8.53
CA SER A 132 -6.62 1.96 9.66
C SER A 132 -7.24 3.36 9.52
N LEU A 133 -6.65 4.22 8.68
CA LEU A 133 -7.14 5.57 8.39
C LEU A 133 -8.05 5.64 7.15
N THR A 134 -8.00 4.61 6.30
CA THR A 134 -8.64 4.62 4.98
C THR A 134 -9.88 3.72 4.93
N THR A 135 -9.78 2.51 5.46
CA THR A 135 -10.78 1.45 5.24
C THR A 135 -12.16 1.76 5.77
N GLN A 136 -12.27 2.57 6.82
CA GLN A 136 -13.57 2.97 7.39
C GLN A 136 -14.42 3.85 6.47
N TYR A 137 -13.83 4.37 5.39
CA TYR A 137 -14.49 5.23 4.41
C TYR A 137 -14.66 4.56 3.06
N CYS A 138 -14.31 3.27 2.95
CA CYS A 138 -14.43 2.52 1.72
C CYS A 138 -15.73 1.73 1.72
N ASP A 139 -16.49 1.84 0.63
CA ASP A 139 -17.66 1.00 0.36
C ASP A 139 -17.23 -0.42 -0.02
N PHE A 140 -16.04 -0.56 -0.63
CA PHE A 140 -15.47 -1.85 -0.98
C PHE A 140 -13.96 -1.93 -0.71
N LEU A 141 -13.51 -3.10 -0.23
CA LEU A 141 -12.09 -3.40 0.00
C LEU A 141 -11.67 -4.61 -0.82
N ILE A 142 -10.99 -4.36 -1.92
CA ILE A 142 -10.39 -5.38 -2.77
C ILE A 142 -9.29 -6.09 -1.96
N ARG A 143 -9.29 -7.41 -1.98
CA ARG A 143 -8.17 -8.22 -1.48
C ARG A 143 -7.15 -8.42 -2.58
N TYR A 144 -5.88 -8.13 -2.29
CA TYR A 144 -4.81 -8.37 -3.26
C TYR A 144 -4.73 -9.83 -3.70
N GLU A 145 -5.01 -10.73 -2.79
CA GLU A 145 -4.99 -12.17 -2.96
C GLU A 145 -6.09 -12.67 -3.92
N SER A 146 -7.19 -11.97 -4.01
CA SER A 146 -8.31 -12.19 -4.95
C SER A 146 -8.54 -10.98 -5.88
N ILE A 147 -7.47 -10.24 -6.19
CA ILE A 147 -7.57 -8.95 -6.88
C ILE A 147 -8.33 -9.02 -8.21
N SER A 148 -8.19 -10.11 -8.96
CA SER A 148 -8.86 -10.27 -10.25
C SER A 148 -10.37 -10.36 -10.12
N THR A 149 -10.87 -11.10 -9.13
CA THR A 149 -12.31 -11.28 -8.88
C THR A 149 -12.90 -10.06 -8.18
N ASP A 150 -12.25 -9.58 -7.13
CA ASP A 150 -12.74 -8.45 -6.34
C ASP A 150 -12.75 -7.15 -7.17
N TYR A 151 -11.75 -6.96 -8.04
CA TYR A 151 -11.72 -5.78 -8.91
C TYR A 151 -12.84 -5.79 -9.95
N LEU A 152 -13.13 -6.95 -10.54
CA LEU A 152 -14.27 -7.10 -11.45
C LEU A 152 -15.60 -6.81 -10.74
N GLU A 153 -15.75 -7.26 -9.50
CA GLU A 153 -16.93 -6.96 -8.69
C GLU A 153 -17.09 -5.47 -8.43
N VAL A 154 -15.99 -4.76 -8.10
CA VAL A 154 -16.00 -3.29 -7.98
C VAL A 154 -16.44 -2.63 -9.27
N LEU A 155 -15.86 -3.02 -10.42
CA LEU A 155 -16.21 -2.44 -11.72
C LEU A 155 -17.69 -2.63 -12.02
N LYS A 156 -18.26 -3.81 -11.73
CA LYS A 156 -19.69 -4.09 -11.86
C LYS A 156 -20.54 -3.18 -10.97
N GLN A 157 -20.15 -3.01 -9.69
CA GLN A 157 -20.89 -2.17 -8.73
C GLN A 157 -20.91 -0.69 -9.13
N ILE A 158 -19.86 -0.20 -9.78
CA ILE A 158 -19.81 1.17 -10.31
C ILE A 158 -20.40 1.32 -11.73
N GLY A 159 -21.02 0.26 -12.27
CA GLY A 159 -21.75 0.29 -13.55
C GLY A 159 -20.90 0.08 -14.80
N ILE A 160 -19.66 -0.40 -14.66
CA ILE A 160 -18.78 -0.74 -15.79
C ILE A 160 -19.03 -2.18 -16.21
N LYS A 161 -19.56 -2.38 -17.43
CA LYS A 161 -19.96 -3.70 -17.93
C LYS A 161 -18.86 -4.41 -18.73
N ASN A 162 -18.12 -3.69 -19.55
CA ASN A 162 -17.05 -4.25 -20.39
C ASN A 162 -15.72 -4.07 -19.69
N THR A 163 -15.17 -5.16 -19.14
CA THR A 163 -13.96 -5.13 -18.35
C THR A 163 -12.87 -5.99 -18.95
N LEU A 164 -11.69 -5.42 -19.12
CA LEU A 164 -10.49 -6.17 -19.41
C LEU A 164 -9.86 -6.65 -18.08
N PRO A 165 -9.19 -7.81 -18.09
CA PRO A 165 -8.50 -8.27 -16.90
C PRO A 165 -7.41 -7.29 -16.48
N LEU A 166 -7.23 -7.12 -15.17
CA LEU A 166 -6.20 -6.22 -14.64
C LEU A 166 -4.80 -6.64 -15.11
N LYS A 167 -4.11 -5.75 -15.82
CA LYS A 167 -2.74 -5.99 -16.28
C LYS A 167 -1.78 -6.13 -15.11
N VAL A 168 -0.99 -7.18 -15.10
CA VAL A 168 0.04 -7.38 -14.07
C VAL A 168 1.18 -6.39 -14.30
N MET A 169 1.32 -5.41 -13.42
CA MET A 169 2.39 -4.42 -13.43
C MET A 169 3.35 -4.61 -12.26
N ASN A 170 4.64 -4.36 -12.48
CA ASN A 170 5.66 -4.38 -11.43
C ASN A 170 5.75 -5.71 -10.64
N LYS A 171 5.58 -6.85 -11.33
CA LYS A 171 5.83 -8.17 -10.73
C LYS A 171 7.31 -8.24 -10.35
N THR A 172 7.60 -8.51 -9.08
CA THR A 172 8.97 -8.78 -8.63
C THR A 172 9.42 -10.09 -9.28
N LYS A 173 10.44 -10.04 -10.15
CA LYS A 173 11.01 -11.24 -10.73
C LYS A 173 11.54 -12.13 -9.60
N GLY A 174 11.47 -13.44 -9.77
CA GLY A 174 11.92 -14.40 -8.75
C GLY A 174 10.94 -14.63 -7.60
N LYS A 175 9.86 -13.84 -7.46
CA LYS A 175 8.79 -14.18 -6.52
C LYS A 175 7.96 -15.33 -7.09
N LYS A 176 8.43 -16.57 -6.90
CA LYS A 176 7.58 -17.76 -6.90
C LYS A 176 6.52 -17.56 -5.81
N GLN A 177 5.43 -18.31 -5.85
CA GLN A 177 4.45 -18.33 -4.75
C GLN A 177 5.20 -18.73 -3.47
N VAL A 178 5.61 -17.72 -2.69
CA VAL A 178 6.57 -17.94 -1.61
C VAL A 178 5.78 -18.43 -0.41
N ASP A 179 6.17 -19.55 0.10
CA ASP A 179 5.75 -19.96 1.44
C ASP A 179 6.20 -18.90 2.44
N ILE A 180 5.24 -18.23 3.05
CA ILE A 180 5.48 -17.20 4.08
C ILE A 180 6.33 -17.78 5.21
N THR A 181 6.19 -19.07 5.53
CA THR A 181 6.91 -19.75 6.61
C THR A 181 8.41 -19.90 6.33
N ALA A 182 8.82 -19.89 5.05
CA ALA A 182 10.24 -19.89 4.69
C ALA A 182 10.96 -18.58 5.10
N TYR A 183 10.23 -17.48 5.18
CA TYR A 183 10.77 -16.20 5.65
C TYR A 183 10.58 -15.99 7.15
N TYR A 184 9.38 -16.26 7.65
CA TYR A 184 9.05 -16.11 9.08
C TYR A 184 9.27 -17.42 9.82
N THR A 185 10.53 -17.72 10.06
CA THR A 185 11.00 -18.90 10.79
C THR A 185 10.61 -18.82 12.28
N ASP A 186 10.77 -19.93 13.01
CA ASP A 186 10.29 -20.03 14.40
C ASP A 186 10.94 -19.01 15.34
N ASP A 187 12.18 -18.60 15.09
CA ASP A 187 12.91 -17.61 15.86
C ASP A 187 12.27 -16.22 15.84
N ILE A 188 11.63 -15.83 14.71
CA ILE A 188 10.95 -14.54 14.58
C ILE A 188 9.43 -14.64 14.64
N LYS A 189 8.86 -15.83 14.73
CA LYS A 189 7.41 -16.09 14.76
C LYS A 189 6.68 -15.28 15.83
N LYS A 190 7.16 -15.29 17.08
CA LYS A 190 6.56 -14.52 18.19
C LYS A 190 6.52 -13.03 17.88
N LYS A 191 7.61 -12.51 17.31
CA LYS A 191 7.71 -11.11 16.90
C LYS A 191 6.77 -10.79 15.75
N ALA A 192 6.67 -11.67 14.76
CA ALA A 192 5.74 -11.50 13.63
C ALA A 192 4.28 -11.45 14.11
N ILE A 193 3.90 -12.28 15.07
CA ILE A 193 2.57 -12.24 15.70
C ILE A 193 2.34 -10.91 16.41
N PHE A 194 3.33 -10.41 17.16
CA PHE A 194 3.23 -9.11 17.82
C PHE A 194 3.06 -7.97 16.79
N VAL A 195 3.84 -7.98 15.72
CA VAL A 195 3.85 -6.94 14.70
C VAL A 195 2.57 -6.97 13.86
N PHE A 196 2.18 -8.12 13.35
CA PHE A 196 1.09 -8.22 12.38
C PHE A 196 -0.26 -8.59 12.99
N GLY A 197 -0.29 -9.19 14.16
CA GLY A 197 -1.50 -9.74 14.77
C GLY A 197 -2.69 -8.77 14.82
N PRO A 198 -2.54 -7.54 15.29
CA PRO A 198 -3.65 -6.60 15.33
C PRO A 198 -4.22 -6.26 13.94
N PHE A 199 -3.35 -6.10 12.92
CA PHE A 199 -3.76 -5.87 11.54
C PHE A 199 -4.45 -7.11 10.96
N MET A 200 -3.86 -8.29 11.11
CA MET A 200 -4.42 -9.56 10.62
C MET A 200 -5.82 -9.77 11.18
N ARG A 201 -6.00 -9.60 12.50
CA ARG A 201 -7.31 -9.72 13.15
C ARG A 201 -8.31 -8.68 12.64
N LYS A 202 -7.89 -7.42 12.54
CA LYS A 202 -8.78 -6.31 12.11
C LYS A 202 -9.31 -6.51 10.70
N TYR A 203 -8.50 -7.08 9.82
CA TYR A 203 -8.83 -7.23 8.40
C TYR A 203 -9.08 -8.68 7.98
N ASN A 204 -9.32 -9.58 8.92
CA ASN A 204 -9.64 -10.99 8.68
C ASN A 204 -8.61 -11.72 7.80
N TYR A 205 -7.32 -11.47 8.06
CA TYR A 205 -6.24 -12.28 7.52
C TYR A 205 -5.88 -13.40 8.49
N ALA A 206 -5.61 -14.59 7.95
CA ALA A 206 -5.12 -15.72 8.73
C ALA A 206 -3.59 -15.76 8.76
N PHE A 207 -3.01 -16.20 9.87
CA PHE A 207 -1.62 -16.64 9.94
C PHE A 207 -1.44 -18.00 9.25
N PRO A 208 -0.20 -18.40 8.89
CA PRO A 208 0.05 -19.72 8.33
C PRO A 208 -0.54 -20.83 9.20
N VAL A 209 -1.16 -21.82 8.57
CA VAL A 209 -1.80 -22.94 9.27
C VAL A 209 -0.81 -23.70 10.15
N SER A 210 0.44 -23.84 9.70
CA SER A 210 1.54 -24.48 10.46
C SER A 210 1.85 -23.79 11.78
N TRP A 211 1.41 -22.54 11.98
CA TRP A 211 1.60 -21.83 13.27
C TRP A 211 0.61 -22.23 14.34
N GLY A 212 -0.41 -23.00 13.98
CA GLY A 212 -1.46 -23.44 14.90
C GLY A 212 -2.33 -22.30 15.41
N ASN A 213 -2.81 -22.44 16.62
CA ASN A 213 -3.68 -21.45 17.24
C ASN A 213 -2.89 -20.24 17.75
N VAL A 214 -2.88 -19.16 16.95
CA VAL A 214 -2.14 -17.93 17.24
C VAL A 214 -2.90 -17.03 18.20
N ARG A 215 -2.29 -16.73 19.37
CA ARG A 215 -2.83 -15.77 20.33
C ARG A 215 -2.15 -14.41 20.16
N ILE A 216 -2.95 -13.37 19.88
CA ILE A 216 -2.46 -11.99 19.74
C ILE A 216 -2.43 -11.33 21.11
N SER A 217 -1.25 -10.84 21.50
CA SER A 217 -1.02 -10.16 22.77
C SER A 217 -1.95 -8.96 22.96
N PHE A 218 -2.46 -8.80 24.18
CA PHE A 218 -3.24 -7.63 24.59
C PHE A 218 -2.45 -6.32 24.40
N PHE A 219 -1.18 -6.31 24.76
CA PHE A 219 -0.30 -5.14 24.57
C PHE A 219 -0.14 -4.77 23.12
N SER A 220 0.04 -5.74 22.21
CA SER A 220 0.10 -5.45 20.78
C SER A 220 -1.18 -4.79 20.26
N ARG A 221 -2.35 -5.23 20.72
CA ARG A 221 -3.64 -4.66 20.34
C ARG A 221 -3.81 -3.22 20.84
N ILE A 222 -3.46 -2.96 22.10
CA ILE A 222 -3.50 -1.59 22.65
C ILE A 222 -2.54 -0.69 21.90
N PHE A 223 -1.30 -1.15 21.69
CA PHE A 223 -0.28 -0.37 20.99
C PHE A 223 -0.72 -0.03 19.56
N PHE A 224 -1.33 -0.98 18.83
CA PHE A 224 -1.91 -0.72 17.51
C PHE A 224 -2.99 0.36 17.55
N LYS A 225 -3.90 0.31 18.54
CA LYS A 225 -4.94 1.32 18.72
C LYS A 225 -4.34 2.71 19.00
N LEU A 226 -3.32 2.78 19.86
CA LEU A 226 -2.63 4.04 20.18
C LEU A 226 -1.90 4.62 18.96
N ILE A 227 -1.19 3.78 18.19
CA ILE A 227 -0.57 4.20 16.93
C ILE A 227 -1.63 4.72 15.96
N SER A 228 -2.73 4.01 15.78
CA SER A 228 -3.83 4.42 14.89
C SER A 228 -4.45 5.75 15.35
N LEU A 229 -4.65 5.93 16.64
CA LEU A 229 -5.15 7.20 17.20
C LEU A 229 -4.17 8.35 16.95
N PHE A 230 -2.89 8.15 17.25
CA PHE A 230 -1.84 9.14 16.99
C PHE A 230 -1.77 9.51 15.51
N MET A 231 -1.85 8.52 14.62
CA MET A 231 -1.86 8.76 13.17
C MET A 231 -3.08 9.58 12.74
N ARG A 232 -4.26 9.34 13.31
CA ARG A 232 -5.48 10.14 13.03
C ARG A 232 -5.32 11.59 13.48
N ILE A 233 -4.82 11.80 14.70
CA ILE A 233 -4.55 13.14 15.25
C ILE A 233 -3.54 13.87 14.36
N ASN A 234 -2.42 13.20 14.05
CA ASN A 234 -1.39 13.76 13.19
C ASN A 234 -1.94 14.13 11.79
N GLN A 235 -2.75 13.26 11.19
CA GLN A 235 -3.38 13.51 9.89
C GLN A 235 -4.35 14.69 9.95
N LYS A 236 -5.13 14.78 11.03
CA LYS A 236 -6.17 15.81 11.16
C LYS A 236 -5.58 17.21 11.41
N TYR A 237 -4.58 17.33 12.27
CA TYR A 237 -4.11 18.60 12.80
C TYR A 237 -2.73 19.03 12.30
N PHE A 238 -1.82 18.11 12.03
CA PHE A 238 -0.41 18.44 11.76
C PHE A 238 0.04 18.19 10.31
N LYS A 239 -0.61 17.29 9.58
CA LYS A 239 -0.26 17.09 8.17
C LYS A 239 -0.91 18.14 7.29
N SER A 240 -0.10 19.10 6.85
CA SER A 240 -0.43 19.96 5.73
C SER A 240 0.09 19.33 4.43
N TYR A 241 -0.82 19.05 3.49
CA TYR A 241 -0.46 18.59 2.15
C TYR A 241 -0.24 19.78 1.18
N LYS A 242 0.41 20.85 1.66
CA LYS A 242 0.79 21.94 0.77
C LYS A 242 1.75 21.42 -0.29
N ASN A 243 1.28 21.49 -1.53
CA ASN A 243 2.00 21.46 -2.82
C ASN A 243 3.36 20.73 -2.86
N LYS A 244 3.44 19.48 -2.43
CA LYS A 244 4.62 18.67 -2.73
C LYS A 244 4.45 18.06 -4.11
N ILE A 245 5.46 18.25 -4.93
CA ILE A 245 5.59 17.78 -6.31
C ILE A 245 5.31 16.27 -6.37
N ASP A 246 4.49 15.83 -7.32
CA ASP A 246 4.31 14.41 -7.59
C ASP A 246 5.59 13.87 -8.21
N ARG A 247 6.05 12.77 -7.68
CA ARG A 247 7.37 12.24 -7.91
C ARG A 247 7.49 11.65 -9.30
N LYS A 248 8.48 12.10 -10.08
CA LYS A 248 8.84 11.54 -11.37
C LYS A 248 9.15 10.05 -11.26
N GLY A 249 8.94 9.31 -12.35
CA GLY A 249 9.25 7.87 -12.41
C GLY A 249 8.26 6.98 -11.63
N THR A 250 7.06 7.48 -11.36
CA THR A 250 5.95 6.66 -10.84
C THR A 250 4.76 6.74 -11.78
N VAL A 251 4.07 5.61 -11.99
CA VAL A 251 2.87 5.56 -12.85
C VAL A 251 1.87 6.68 -12.51
N PHE A 252 1.64 6.95 -11.25
CA PHE A 252 0.74 8.02 -10.84
C PHE A 252 1.28 9.43 -11.16
N GLY A 253 2.58 9.64 -11.00
CA GLY A 253 3.24 10.90 -11.34
C GLY A 253 3.22 11.15 -12.84
N ASP A 254 3.42 10.10 -13.64
CA ASP A 254 3.41 10.18 -15.09
C ASP A 254 1.99 10.50 -15.61
N ILE A 255 0.96 9.81 -15.11
CA ILE A 255 -0.45 10.12 -15.39
C ILE A 255 -0.79 11.57 -15.02
N LYS A 256 -0.37 12.03 -13.84
CA LYS A 256 -0.68 13.40 -13.39
C LYS A 256 0.07 14.47 -14.19
N ASN A 257 1.27 14.20 -14.64
CA ASN A 257 2.03 15.12 -15.47
C ASN A 257 1.44 15.22 -16.90
N ALA A 258 0.99 14.09 -17.46
CA ALA A 258 0.27 14.09 -18.75
C ALA A 258 -0.98 14.97 -18.70
N ASN A 259 -1.79 14.86 -17.63
CA ASN A 259 -3.01 15.67 -17.46
C ASN A 259 -2.78 17.16 -17.14
N LYS A 260 -1.53 17.60 -16.90
CA LYS A 260 -1.21 19.02 -16.76
C LYS A 260 -0.86 19.68 -18.10
N LEU A 261 -0.56 18.87 -19.11
CA LEU A 261 -0.19 19.31 -20.44
C LEU A 261 -1.39 19.30 -21.41
N SER A 262 -2.50 18.72 -20.99
CA SER A 262 -3.81 18.76 -21.65
C SER A 262 -4.73 19.81 -21.01
#